data_4f3c04b71c9829d37fcec6767605d955
#
_entry.id   4f3c04b71c9829d37fcec6767605d955
#
_cell.length_a   1.000
_cell.length_b   1.000
_cell.length_c   1.000
_cell.angle_alpha   90.00
_cell.angle_beta   90.00
_cell.angle_gamma   90.00
#
_symmetry.space_group_name_H-M   'P 1'
#
loop_
_entity.id
_entity.type
_entity.pdbx_description
1 polymer ?
#
loop_
_entity_poly.entity_id
_entity_poly.type
_entity_poly.pdbx_seq_one_letter_code
_entity_poly.pdbx_strand_id
1 'polypeptide(L)'
;METPCVRVERERGEETRRELAEANLLRDDREIVVEDGWLYVPVADPEAVPEAFEVVDHDVPRRETQTMPADLLGEEPSYERLGDIVIVDEDAPDRAREVADAIVASDLPVRTVLNRASKVKGDRRVRDWDVLAEADTEAEADTKADDPRPRTETVHREYGCEFALDVAQVYFSPRLATERHRVAEQVEE
;
A
#
# COMPACT_ATOMS: atom_id res chain seq x y z
N MET A 1 4.96 14.77 -22.00
CA MET A 1 6.37 15.17 -22.27
C MET A 1 7.05 13.99 -22.92
N GLU A 2 7.49 14.17 -24.16
CA GLU A 2 8.11 13.11 -24.95
C GLU A 2 9.32 12.51 -24.21
N THR A 3 9.35 11.20 -24.16
CA THR A 3 10.36 10.41 -23.45
C THR A 3 10.87 9.34 -24.41
N PRO A 4 12.19 9.10 -24.50
CA PRO A 4 12.71 8.01 -25.31
C PRO A 4 12.19 6.66 -24.81
N CYS A 5 11.61 5.87 -25.71
CA CYS A 5 11.01 4.58 -25.43
C CYS A 5 11.46 3.54 -26.46
N VAL A 6 11.69 2.33 -26.01
CA VAL A 6 11.79 1.18 -26.91
C VAL A 6 10.37 0.77 -27.33
N ARG A 7 10.13 0.72 -28.67
CA ARG A 7 8.88 0.31 -29.26
C ARG A 7 8.95 -1.15 -29.67
N VAL A 8 8.07 -1.98 -29.15
CA VAL A 8 7.99 -3.41 -29.49
C VAL A 8 6.55 -3.88 -29.60
N GLU A 9 6.32 -4.99 -30.32
CA GLU A 9 5.03 -5.66 -30.32
C GLU A 9 4.67 -6.14 -28.91
N ARG A 10 3.37 -6.12 -28.58
CA ARG A 10 2.86 -6.43 -27.23
C ARG A 10 3.32 -7.80 -26.72
N GLU A 11 3.40 -8.80 -27.64
CA GLU A 11 3.81 -10.17 -27.33
C GLU A 11 5.26 -10.28 -26.85
N ARG A 12 6.11 -9.35 -27.26
CA ARG A 12 7.52 -9.30 -26.89
C ARG A 12 7.80 -8.40 -25.68
N GLY A 13 6.77 -7.76 -25.14
CA GLY A 13 6.89 -6.73 -24.10
C GLY A 13 7.61 -7.22 -22.84
N GLU A 14 7.27 -8.39 -22.31
CA GLU A 14 7.87 -8.92 -21.08
C GLU A 14 9.34 -9.33 -21.28
N GLU A 15 9.68 -9.92 -22.42
CA GLU A 15 11.06 -10.25 -22.78
C GLU A 15 11.91 -8.98 -22.87
N THR A 16 11.42 -7.99 -23.63
CA THR A 16 12.11 -6.71 -23.81
C THR A 16 12.28 -5.97 -22.48
N ARG A 17 11.24 -5.92 -21.64
CA ARG A 17 11.32 -5.31 -20.32
C ARG A 17 12.41 -5.95 -19.46
N ARG A 18 12.51 -7.28 -19.48
CA ARG A 18 13.53 -8.01 -18.73
C ARG A 18 14.94 -7.71 -19.24
N GLU A 19 15.15 -7.72 -20.55
CA GLU A 19 16.45 -7.41 -21.16
C GLU A 19 16.90 -5.98 -20.80
N LEU A 20 16.00 -4.99 -20.90
CA LEU A 20 16.29 -3.62 -20.54
C LEU A 20 16.52 -3.43 -19.03
N ALA A 21 15.83 -4.21 -18.18
CA ALA A 21 16.05 -4.21 -16.73
C ALA A 21 17.43 -4.78 -16.36
N GLU A 22 17.82 -5.91 -16.97
CA GLU A 22 19.14 -6.54 -16.77
C GLU A 22 20.28 -5.61 -17.22
N ALA A 23 20.03 -4.81 -18.25
CA ALA A 23 20.96 -3.78 -18.72
C ALA A 23 20.90 -2.46 -17.91
N ASN A 24 20.02 -2.35 -16.92
CA ASN A 24 19.77 -1.13 -16.12
C ASN A 24 19.40 0.09 -16.98
N LEU A 25 18.66 -0.14 -18.06
CA LEU A 25 18.23 0.88 -19.02
C LEU A 25 16.76 1.32 -18.82
N LEU A 26 15.98 0.65 -17.96
CA LEU A 26 14.61 1.05 -17.69
C LEU A 26 14.55 2.41 -17.00
N ARG A 27 13.54 3.17 -17.34
CA ARG A 27 13.19 4.41 -16.68
C ARG A 27 11.99 4.18 -15.76
N ASP A 28 12.25 3.90 -14.48
CA ASP A 28 11.24 3.47 -13.51
C ASP A 28 10.27 4.58 -13.09
N ASP A 29 10.59 5.86 -13.33
CA ASP A 29 9.73 7.01 -13.05
C ASP A 29 8.65 7.25 -14.12
N ARG A 30 8.56 6.39 -15.13
CA ARG A 30 7.59 6.47 -16.22
C ARG A 30 6.80 5.19 -16.37
N GLU A 31 5.57 5.32 -16.87
CA GLU A 31 4.73 4.16 -17.16
C GLU A 31 5.06 3.54 -18.50
N ILE A 32 4.89 2.23 -18.59
CA ILE A 32 4.90 1.51 -19.87
C ILE A 32 3.51 1.68 -20.50
N VAL A 33 3.44 2.19 -21.70
CA VAL A 33 2.19 2.49 -22.42
C VAL A 33 1.96 1.47 -23.52
N VAL A 34 0.69 1.08 -23.72
CA VAL A 34 0.25 0.28 -24.87
C VAL A 34 -0.64 1.17 -25.71
N GLU A 35 -0.24 1.43 -26.96
CA GLU A 35 -1.01 2.20 -27.91
C GLU A 35 -0.92 1.56 -29.31
N ASP A 36 -2.04 1.45 -30.01
CA ASP A 36 -2.15 0.90 -31.36
C ASP A 36 -1.49 -0.49 -31.57
N GLY A 37 -1.50 -1.33 -30.51
CA GLY A 37 -0.90 -2.67 -30.54
C GLY A 37 0.59 -2.72 -30.26
N TRP A 38 1.22 -1.56 -30.06
CA TRP A 38 2.62 -1.42 -29.68
C TRP A 38 2.77 -1.16 -28.19
N LEU A 39 3.89 -1.64 -27.64
CA LEU A 39 4.32 -1.36 -26.29
C LEU A 39 5.48 -0.35 -26.34
N TYR A 40 5.36 0.69 -25.54
CA TYR A 40 6.36 1.74 -25.38
C TYR A 40 6.99 1.61 -24.00
N VAL A 41 8.26 1.17 -23.96
CA VAL A 41 9.02 0.95 -22.73
C VAL A 41 9.99 2.10 -22.53
N PRO A 42 9.79 2.98 -21.53
CA PRO A 42 10.65 4.12 -21.30
C PRO A 42 12.07 3.73 -20.95
N VAL A 43 13.06 4.40 -21.53
CA VAL A 43 14.49 4.16 -21.29
C VAL A 43 15.21 5.40 -20.77
N ALA A 44 16.19 5.17 -19.88
CA ALA A 44 16.97 6.24 -19.27
C ALA A 44 18.07 6.76 -20.20
N ASP A 45 18.70 5.86 -20.96
CA ASP A 45 19.77 6.18 -21.89
C ASP A 45 19.46 5.53 -23.27
N PRO A 46 18.92 6.31 -24.22
CA PRO A 46 18.58 5.79 -25.54
C PRO A 46 19.79 5.36 -26.38
N GLU A 47 20.98 5.92 -26.11
CA GLU A 47 22.20 5.59 -26.86
C GLU A 47 22.80 4.23 -26.42
N ALA A 48 22.49 3.80 -25.20
CA ALA A 48 22.91 2.50 -24.65
C ALA A 48 21.96 1.35 -25.03
N VAL A 49 20.81 1.65 -25.64
CA VAL A 49 19.86 0.60 -26.07
C VAL A 49 20.47 -0.19 -27.23
N PRO A 50 20.43 -1.56 -27.18
CA PRO A 50 20.91 -2.38 -28.27
C PRO A 50 20.26 -2.03 -29.62
N GLU A 51 21.04 -2.05 -30.72
CA GLU A 51 20.57 -1.73 -32.08
C GLU A 51 19.43 -2.63 -32.58
N ALA A 52 19.19 -3.75 -31.92
CA ALA A 52 18.08 -4.64 -32.20
C ALA A 52 16.70 -4.07 -31.85
N PHE A 53 16.67 -2.99 -31.04
CA PHE A 53 15.44 -2.33 -30.61
C PHE A 53 15.27 -1.00 -31.31
N GLU A 54 14.04 -0.71 -31.67
CA GLU A 54 13.67 0.61 -32.21
C GLU A 54 13.39 1.58 -31.05
N VAL A 55 14.17 2.66 -30.99
CA VAL A 55 13.95 3.74 -30.03
C VAL A 55 13.15 4.86 -30.68
N VAL A 56 12.07 5.29 -30.06
CA VAL A 56 11.19 6.37 -30.50
C VAL A 56 10.87 7.28 -29.32
N ASP A 57 10.61 8.56 -29.60
CA ASP A 57 10.06 9.45 -28.59
C ASP A 57 8.53 9.26 -28.51
N HIS A 58 8.03 9.03 -27.29
CA HIS A 58 6.61 8.84 -27.03
C HIS A 58 6.17 9.59 -25.77
N ASP A 59 4.93 10.06 -25.75
CA ASP A 59 4.38 10.71 -24.56
C ASP A 59 3.88 9.66 -23.58
N VAL A 60 4.68 9.42 -22.55
CA VAL A 60 4.37 8.48 -21.49
C VAL A 60 4.14 9.21 -20.18
N PRO A 61 3.07 8.85 -19.43
CA PRO A 61 2.79 9.46 -18.14
C PRO A 61 3.90 9.18 -17.16
N ARG A 62 4.00 10.04 -16.16
CA ARG A 62 4.85 9.79 -15.01
C ARG A 62 4.21 8.69 -14.18
N ARG A 63 5.01 7.71 -13.77
CA ARG A 63 4.55 6.68 -12.85
C ARG A 63 4.22 7.32 -11.51
N GLU A 64 2.98 7.21 -11.07
CA GLU A 64 2.61 7.57 -9.72
C GLU A 64 3.17 6.49 -8.77
N THR A 65 4.32 6.77 -8.19
CA THR A 65 4.84 5.94 -7.09
C THR A 65 4.13 6.37 -5.83
N GLN A 66 3.48 5.43 -5.16
CA GLN A 66 2.90 5.68 -3.84
C GLN A 66 4.04 6.00 -2.86
N THR A 67 3.88 7.09 -2.13
CA THR A 67 4.77 7.43 -1.02
C THR A 67 4.43 6.52 0.16
N MET A 68 5.36 5.66 0.54
CA MET A 68 5.18 4.76 1.68
C MET A 68 5.78 5.39 2.95
N PRO A 69 5.37 4.96 4.15
CA PRO A 69 5.95 5.46 5.40
C PRO A 69 7.47 5.32 5.47
N ALA A 70 8.02 4.26 4.87
CA ALA A 70 9.47 4.04 4.77
C ALA A 70 10.20 5.13 4.00
N ASP A 71 9.57 5.68 2.94
CA ASP A 71 10.17 6.77 2.14
C ASP A 71 10.30 8.06 2.96
N LEU A 72 9.35 8.29 3.88
CA LEU A 72 9.32 9.47 4.75
C LEU A 72 10.25 9.33 5.96
N LEU A 73 10.39 8.12 6.51
CA LEU A 73 11.21 7.82 7.69
C LEU A 73 12.66 7.52 7.34
N GLY A 74 12.94 7.12 6.08
CA GLY A 74 14.26 6.60 5.68
C GLY A 74 14.58 5.20 6.21
N GLU A 75 13.63 4.53 6.85
CA GLU A 75 13.71 3.15 7.34
C GLU A 75 12.33 2.49 7.33
N GLU A 76 12.28 1.15 7.29
CA GLU A 76 11.02 0.38 7.27
C GLU A 76 10.41 0.30 8.66
N PRO A 77 9.27 0.97 8.94
CA PRO A 77 8.57 0.86 10.22
C PRO A 77 7.81 -0.46 10.34
N SER A 78 7.71 -0.97 11.57
CA SER A 78 6.89 -2.15 11.86
C SER A 78 5.47 -1.76 12.22
N TYR A 79 4.49 -2.19 11.42
CA TYR A 79 3.08 -1.97 11.72
C TYR A 79 2.19 -3.11 11.20
N GLU A 80 0.99 -3.22 11.74
CA GLU A 80 -0.07 -4.13 11.26
C GLU A 80 -1.25 -3.31 10.73
N ARG A 81 -1.85 -3.77 9.63
CA ARG A 81 -3.09 -3.16 9.12
C ARG A 81 -4.30 -4.01 9.46
N LEU A 82 -5.37 -3.34 9.89
CA LEU A 82 -6.65 -3.95 10.16
C LEU A 82 -7.76 -3.04 9.60
N GLY A 83 -8.22 -3.36 8.40
CA GLY A 83 -9.12 -2.46 7.67
C GLY A 83 -8.47 -1.09 7.38
N ASP A 84 -9.08 -0.03 7.88
CA ASP A 84 -8.61 1.36 7.82
C ASP A 84 -7.87 1.82 9.09
N ILE A 85 -7.54 0.89 10.00
CA ILE A 85 -6.70 1.13 11.17
C ILE A 85 -5.29 0.59 10.91
N VAL A 86 -4.27 1.37 11.29
CA VAL A 86 -2.88 0.93 11.39
C VAL A 86 -2.49 0.83 12.85
N ILE A 87 -1.87 -0.27 13.23
CA ILE A 87 -1.44 -0.58 14.60
C ILE A 87 0.07 -0.62 14.65
N VAL A 88 0.66 0.20 15.49
CA VAL A 88 2.09 0.20 15.82
C VAL A 88 2.32 -0.38 17.22
N ASP A 89 3.57 -0.77 17.51
CA ASP A 89 3.98 -1.35 18.80
C ASP A 89 5.30 -0.70 19.21
N GLU A 90 5.21 0.58 19.61
CA GLU A 90 6.36 1.41 19.95
C GLU A 90 6.31 1.83 21.41
N ASP A 91 7.37 1.49 22.15
CA ASP A 91 7.50 1.83 23.57
C ASP A 91 7.86 3.30 23.80
N ALA A 92 8.59 3.93 22.85
CA ALA A 92 9.03 5.32 22.94
C ALA A 92 7.95 6.26 22.37
N PRO A 93 7.33 7.15 23.17
CA PRO A 93 6.21 7.99 22.72
C PRO A 93 6.55 8.92 21.55
N ASP A 94 7.77 9.45 21.51
CA ASP A 94 8.20 10.34 20.42
C ASP A 94 8.37 9.55 19.11
N ARG A 95 8.92 8.34 19.19
CA ARG A 95 9.04 7.46 18.03
C ARG A 95 7.67 6.99 17.52
N ALA A 96 6.77 6.65 18.44
CA ALA A 96 5.41 6.27 18.10
C ALA A 96 4.69 7.38 17.30
N ARG A 97 4.85 8.64 17.71
CA ARG A 97 4.28 9.79 16.96
C ARG A 97 4.94 9.98 15.61
N GLU A 98 6.27 9.94 15.54
CA GLU A 98 7.01 10.07 14.29
C GLU A 98 6.56 9.04 13.25
N VAL A 99 6.40 7.78 13.65
CA VAL A 99 5.89 6.70 12.79
C VAL A 99 4.43 6.95 12.40
N ALA A 100 3.59 7.39 13.32
CA ALA A 100 2.18 7.70 13.03
C ALA A 100 2.04 8.86 12.04
N ASP A 101 2.81 9.93 12.22
CA ASP A 101 2.82 11.09 11.32
C ASP A 101 3.25 10.68 9.89
N ALA A 102 4.27 9.84 9.78
CA ALA A 102 4.72 9.31 8.49
C ALA A 102 3.66 8.40 7.82
N ILE A 103 2.94 7.59 8.61
CA ILE A 103 1.84 6.76 8.11
C ILE A 103 0.71 7.62 7.55
N VAL A 104 0.28 8.65 8.28
CA VAL A 104 -0.81 9.55 7.85
C VAL A 104 -0.39 10.41 6.65
N ALA A 105 0.87 10.82 6.58
CA ALA A 105 1.40 11.60 5.46
C ALA A 105 1.71 10.77 4.21
N SER A 106 1.65 9.45 4.30
CA SER A 106 1.88 8.53 3.18
C SER A 106 0.60 8.27 2.36
N ASP A 107 0.73 7.58 1.23
CA ASP A 107 -0.41 7.17 0.40
C ASP A 107 -1.10 5.88 0.91
N LEU A 108 -0.82 5.47 2.14
CA LEU A 108 -1.55 4.37 2.76
C LEU A 108 -2.99 4.78 3.06
N PRO A 109 -3.98 4.00 2.64
CA PRO A 109 -5.37 4.24 3.05
C PRO A 109 -5.53 3.89 4.53
N VAL A 110 -5.45 4.92 5.38
CA VAL A 110 -5.56 4.84 6.84
C VAL A 110 -6.51 5.90 7.34
N ARG A 111 -7.34 5.55 8.32
CA ARG A 111 -8.20 6.48 9.05
C ARG A 111 -7.63 6.79 10.43
N THR A 112 -7.12 5.77 11.12
CA THR A 112 -6.63 5.91 12.49
C THR A 112 -5.33 5.13 12.66
N VAL A 113 -4.37 5.73 13.36
CA VAL A 113 -3.16 5.06 13.83
C VAL A 113 -3.24 4.86 15.34
N LEU A 114 -3.17 3.61 15.76
CA LEU A 114 -3.22 3.19 17.16
C LEU A 114 -1.86 2.62 17.62
N ASN A 115 -1.45 2.95 18.84
CA ASN A 115 -0.36 2.26 19.52
C ASN A 115 -0.88 1.29 20.57
N ARG A 116 -0.15 0.19 20.77
CA ARG A 116 -0.44 -0.78 21.83
C ARG A 116 -0.03 -0.22 23.19
N ALA A 117 -0.99 0.29 23.95
CA ALA A 117 -0.75 0.86 25.28
C ALA A 117 -0.60 -0.21 26.38
N SER A 118 -1.06 -1.45 26.12
CA SER A 118 -0.94 -2.53 27.10
C SER A 118 -0.86 -3.91 26.44
N LYS A 119 -0.45 -4.92 27.23
CA LYS A 119 -0.65 -6.32 26.87
C LYS A 119 -2.14 -6.68 26.93
N VAL A 120 -2.54 -7.77 26.24
CA VAL A 120 -3.92 -8.28 26.31
C VAL A 120 -4.33 -8.63 27.75
N LYS A 121 -5.56 -8.27 28.13
CA LYS A 121 -6.10 -8.38 29.49
C LYS A 121 -7.48 -9.04 29.50
N GLY A 122 -7.80 -9.68 30.61
CA GLY A 122 -9.12 -10.24 30.91
C GLY A 122 -9.58 -11.35 29.96
N ASP A 123 -10.80 -11.81 30.20
CA ASP A 123 -11.41 -12.93 29.47
C ASP A 123 -11.66 -12.62 27.99
N ARG A 124 -11.91 -11.35 27.65
CA ARG A 124 -12.11 -10.89 26.26
C ARG A 124 -10.79 -10.71 25.50
N ARG A 125 -9.64 -10.81 26.17
CA ARG A 125 -8.30 -10.67 25.59
C ARG A 125 -8.11 -9.34 24.82
N VAL A 126 -8.72 -8.26 25.28
CA VAL A 126 -8.55 -6.92 24.75
C VAL A 126 -7.37 -6.19 25.39
N ARG A 127 -6.95 -5.10 24.79
CA ARG A 127 -5.88 -4.22 25.28
C ARG A 127 -6.31 -2.77 25.29
N ASP A 128 -5.55 -1.94 26.00
CA ASP A 128 -5.69 -0.50 25.90
C ASP A 128 -4.95 0.00 24.65
N TRP A 129 -5.47 1.06 24.06
CA TRP A 129 -4.96 1.66 22.86
C TRP A 129 -4.70 3.16 23.06
N ASP A 130 -3.55 3.65 22.60
CA ASP A 130 -3.30 5.06 22.45
C ASP A 130 -3.60 5.46 21.01
N VAL A 131 -4.47 6.44 20.82
CA VAL A 131 -4.72 7.03 19.50
C VAL A 131 -3.60 8.02 19.22
N LEU A 132 -2.75 7.72 18.23
CA LEU A 132 -1.60 8.56 17.89
C LEU A 132 -1.96 9.62 16.86
N ALA A 133 -2.69 9.24 15.82
CA ALA A 133 -3.07 10.11 14.72
C ALA A 133 -4.37 9.66 14.07
N GLU A 134 -5.03 10.61 13.40
CA GLU A 134 -6.16 10.40 12.49
C GLU A 134 -5.82 11.08 11.18
N ALA A 135 -6.09 10.41 10.06
CA ALA A 135 -5.96 11.04 8.77
C ALA A 135 -7.09 12.07 8.60
N ASP A 136 -6.71 13.30 8.26
CA ASP A 136 -7.67 14.30 7.81
C ASP A 136 -8.25 13.80 6.48
N THR A 137 -9.52 13.40 6.48
CA THR A 137 -10.23 12.96 5.28
C THR A 137 -10.51 14.19 4.38
N GLU A 138 -9.45 14.79 3.82
CA GLU A 138 -9.58 15.82 2.77
C GLU A 138 -9.69 15.21 1.35
N ALA A 139 -9.85 13.90 1.21
CA ALA A 139 -10.08 13.25 -0.06
C ALA A 139 -11.54 13.38 -0.48
N GLU A 140 -11.73 14.27 -1.47
CA GLU A 140 -12.96 14.53 -2.24
C GLU A 140 -14.14 15.18 -1.51
N ALA A 141 -14.35 16.45 -1.84
CA ALA A 141 -15.22 17.46 -1.26
C ALA A 141 -16.74 17.19 -1.38
N ASP A 142 -17.21 15.96 -1.50
CA ASP A 142 -18.64 15.67 -1.59
C ASP A 142 -19.18 14.67 -0.54
N THR A 143 -18.33 14.20 0.39
CA THR A 143 -18.76 13.38 1.53
C THR A 143 -18.02 13.80 2.80
N LYS A 144 -18.14 15.09 3.18
CA LYS A 144 -17.88 15.55 4.55
C LYS A 144 -19.00 15.07 5.46
N ALA A 145 -19.07 13.79 5.69
CA ALA A 145 -19.67 13.27 6.90
C ALA A 145 -18.46 12.92 7.80
N ASP A 146 -18.33 13.67 8.87
CA ASP A 146 -17.63 13.30 10.08
C ASP A 146 -17.91 11.79 10.29
N ASP A 147 -16.93 10.90 10.03
CA ASP A 147 -17.18 9.46 10.15
C ASP A 147 -17.55 9.19 11.62
N PRO A 148 -18.81 8.88 11.92
CA PRO A 148 -19.28 8.80 13.30
C PRO A 148 -18.76 7.57 14.02
N ARG A 149 -18.00 6.70 13.33
CA ARG A 149 -17.45 5.49 13.94
C ARG A 149 -16.40 5.84 14.97
N PRO A 150 -16.40 5.16 16.14
CA PRO A 150 -15.28 5.26 17.08
C PRO A 150 -13.93 4.99 16.42
N ARG A 151 -12.88 5.61 16.91
CA ARG A 151 -11.49 5.50 16.38
C ARG A 151 -10.95 4.08 16.36
N THR A 152 -11.53 3.22 17.17
CA THR A 152 -11.15 1.80 17.31
C THR A 152 -12.03 0.85 16.49
N GLU A 153 -13.08 1.37 15.83
CA GLU A 153 -13.93 0.57 14.94
C GLU A 153 -13.39 0.55 13.51
N THR A 154 -13.50 -0.61 12.87
CA THR A 154 -13.08 -0.81 11.47
C THR A 154 -13.87 -1.92 10.79
N VAL A 155 -13.80 -1.98 9.47
CA VAL A 155 -14.26 -3.13 8.67
C VAL A 155 -13.03 -3.79 8.02
N HIS A 156 -12.73 -4.99 8.49
CA HIS A 156 -11.65 -5.81 7.92
C HIS A 156 -12.21 -6.80 6.91
N ARG A 157 -11.49 -6.98 5.79
CA ARG A 157 -11.87 -7.91 4.73
C ARG A 157 -10.85 -9.02 4.59
N GLU A 158 -11.33 -10.27 4.60
CA GLU A 158 -10.52 -11.45 4.34
C GLU A 158 -11.36 -12.56 3.71
N TYR A 159 -10.82 -13.26 2.73
CA TYR A 159 -11.47 -14.39 2.02
C TYR A 159 -12.93 -14.08 1.56
N GLY A 160 -13.19 -12.85 1.12
CA GLY A 160 -14.51 -12.42 0.67
C GLY A 160 -15.52 -12.09 1.78
N CYS A 161 -15.13 -12.22 3.06
CA CYS A 161 -15.94 -11.86 4.21
C CYS A 161 -15.56 -10.48 4.75
N GLU A 162 -16.55 -9.76 5.31
CA GLU A 162 -16.35 -8.49 5.99
C GLU A 162 -16.59 -8.67 7.50
N PHE A 163 -15.64 -8.18 8.29
CA PHE A 163 -15.69 -8.20 9.75
C PHE A 163 -15.76 -6.76 10.26
N ALA A 164 -16.95 -6.31 10.68
CA ALA A 164 -17.11 -5.05 11.42
C ALA A 164 -16.72 -5.31 12.88
N LEU A 165 -15.70 -4.62 13.38
CA LEU A 165 -15.17 -4.86 14.72
C LEU A 165 -14.62 -3.59 15.37
N ASP A 166 -14.66 -3.59 16.69
CA ASP A 166 -14.03 -2.58 17.55
C ASP A 166 -12.88 -3.24 18.31
N VAL A 167 -11.64 -2.85 17.96
CA VAL A 167 -10.42 -3.44 18.56
C VAL A 167 -10.29 -3.18 20.06
N ALA A 168 -11.03 -2.21 20.60
CA ALA A 168 -11.12 -1.97 22.03
C ALA A 168 -12.07 -2.96 22.76
N GLN A 169 -12.95 -3.62 22.03
CA GLN A 169 -13.96 -4.51 22.61
C GLN A 169 -13.74 -5.99 22.29
N VAL A 170 -13.06 -6.30 21.17
CA VAL A 170 -12.81 -7.67 20.74
C VAL A 170 -11.34 -7.88 20.40
N TYR A 171 -10.88 -9.10 20.65
CA TYR A 171 -9.59 -9.54 20.14
C TYR A 171 -9.73 -10.02 18.70
N PHE A 172 -8.99 -9.39 17.80
CA PHE A 172 -8.89 -9.82 16.41
C PHE A 172 -7.43 -9.80 15.96
N SER A 173 -6.98 -10.84 15.27
CA SER A 173 -5.64 -10.91 14.71
C SER A 173 -5.72 -11.28 13.21
N PRO A 174 -5.26 -10.42 12.31
CA PRO A 174 -5.18 -10.73 10.88
C PRO A 174 -4.33 -11.96 10.57
N ARG A 175 -3.34 -12.27 11.42
CA ARG A 175 -2.45 -13.44 11.26
C ARG A 175 -3.19 -14.77 11.36
N LEU A 176 -4.41 -14.78 11.91
CA LEU A 176 -5.25 -15.97 12.04
C LEU A 176 -6.26 -16.12 10.87
N ALA A 177 -6.16 -15.31 9.82
CA ALA A 177 -7.07 -15.33 8.68
C ALA A 177 -7.17 -16.73 8.04
N THR A 178 -6.03 -17.36 7.76
CA THR A 178 -5.99 -18.73 7.18
C THR A 178 -6.67 -19.75 8.08
N GLU A 179 -6.49 -19.65 9.40
CA GLU A 179 -7.10 -20.59 10.34
C GLU A 179 -8.62 -20.36 10.44
N ARG A 180 -9.08 -19.10 10.44
CA ARG A 180 -10.52 -18.78 10.37
C ARG A 180 -11.15 -19.35 9.11
N HIS A 181 -10.50 -19.18 7.97
CA HIS A 181 -10.97 -19.70 6.70
C HIS A 181 -11.06 -21.24 6.71
N ARG A 182 -10.00 -21.92 7.19
CA ARG A 182 -9.96 -23.37 7.34
C ARG A 182 -11.10 -23.91 8.21
N VAL A 183 -11.42 -23.21 9.31
CA VAL A 183 -12.53 -23.61 10.19
C VAL A 183 -13.88 -23.36 9.50
N ALA A 184 -14.02 -22.24 8.79
CA ALA A 184 -15.27 -21.94 8.08
C ALA A 184 -15.58 -22.95 6.96
N GLU A 185 -14.57 -23.47 6.26
CA GLU A 185 -14.72 -24.52 5.26
C GLU A 185 -15.19 -25.88 5.82
N GLN A 186 -15.07 -26.08 7.14
CA GLN A 186 -15.54 -27.31 7.80
C GLN A 186 -17.02 -27.22 8.26
N VAL A 187 -17.64 -26.07 8.12
CA VAL A 187 -19.06 -25.89 8.44
C VAL A 187 -19.84 -26.34 7.23
N GLU A 188 -20.47 -27.52 7.33
CA GLU A 188 -21.45 -28.00 6.33
C GLU A 188 -22.76 -27.24 6.54
N GLU A 189 -23.43 -26.85 5.42
CA GLU A 189 -24.74 -26.22 5.44
C GLU A 189 -25.85 -27.20 5.91
#